data_04e72bec0f159a6023776c2a6c1f6998
#
_entry.id   04e72bec0f159a6023776c2a6c1f6998
#
_cell.length_a   1.000
_cell.length_b   1.000
_cell.length_c   1.000
_cell.angle_alpha   90.00
_cell.angle_beta   90.00
_cell.angle_gamma   90.00
#
_symmetry.space_group_name_H-M   'P 1'
#
loop_
_entity.id
_entity.type
_entity.pdbx_description
1 polymer ?
#
loop_
_entity_poly.entity_id
_entity_poly.type
_entity_poly.pdbx_seq_one_letter_code
_entity_poly.pdbx_strand_id
1 'polypeptide(L)'
;MLGTIGLFLRTTDNDYQRRLEEVGKREAKHHDFDFFVESAQFDSSRQVAQIRQAIKKASTTKLAAILVSGVQDEELRSVANEAAEAGLEWAMLNEAAFIEDVRRQHPDRAIFAVASDQVEIGRIHAQQVQALLGGAGRVLCVTGYLGNVAALQRLEGLKQGLDGKFELIELNADWTSERARMAVAKWASGVGSKEDLPGMFVAHNDEMALGVRQALRDIDSQRSLPLASAPITGCDGSQTFGQRLVRERRLKATVIMPPGSGVAIEWIARARGKGEIPPVRVLLPATSFPEIPSLHG
;
A
#
# COMPACT_ATOMS: atom_id res chain seq x y z
N MET A 1 30.55 2.02 -9.14
CA MET A 1 29.58 2.11 -8.03
C MET A 1 29.03 3.53 -7.96
N LEU A 2 27.72 3.69 -8.12
CA LEU A 2 27.04 5.00 -8.18
C LEU A 2 26.77 5.62 -6.80
N GLY A 3 27.10 4.93 -5.73
CA GLY A 3 26.90 5.33 -4.33
C GLY A 3 26.02 4.35 -3.58
N THR A 4 25.42 4.78 -2.47
CA THR A 4 24.56 3.99 -1.60
C THR A 4 23.13 4.52 -1.65
N ILE A 5 22.14 3.66 -1.65
CA ILE A 5 20.72 4.00 -1.50
C ILE A 5 20.22 3.52 -0.14
N GLY A 6 19.60 4.42 0.62
CA GLY A 6 18.91 4.09 1.86
C GLY A 6 17.40 3.96 1.64
N LEU A 7 16.82 2.83 2.05
CA LEU A 7 15.37 2.63 2.07
C LEU A 7 14.85 2.70 3.52
N PHE A 8 13.93 3.63 3.76
CA PHE A 8 13.33 3.86 5.08
C PHE A 8 11.87 3.44 5.03
N LEU A 9 11.56 2.30 5.63
CA LEU A 9 10.23 1.69 5.66
C LEU A 9 9.45 2.12 6.90
N ARG A 10 8.13 2.21 6.77
CA ARG A 10 7.24 2.40 7.94
C ARG A 10 7.25 1.19 8.88
N THR A 11 7.37 -0.02 8.32
CA THR A 11 7.44 -1.29 9.03
C THR A 11 8.04 -2.36 8.13
N THR A 12 8.36 -3.52 8.67
CA THR A 12 8.69 -4.75 7.92
C THR A 12 7.63 -5.84 8.11
N ASP A 13 6.55 -5.53 8.84
CA ASP A 13 5.59 -6.55 9.30
C ASP A 13 4.53 -6.92 8.25
N ASN A 14 4.46 -6.24 7.10
CA ASN A 14 3.52 -6.60 6.04
C ASN A 14 4.20 -6.92 4.70
N ASP A 15 3.47 -7.65 3.85
CA ASP A 15 3.96 -8.15 2.56
C ASP A 15 4.41 -7.02 1.63
N TYR A 16 3.66 -5.93 1.53
CA TYR A 16 4.00 -4.83 0.63
C TYR A 16 5.34 -4.17 1.00
N GLN A 17 5.57 -3.92 2.29
CA GLN A 17 6.82 -3.30 2.76
C GLN A 17 8.03 -4.22 2.54
N ARG A 18 7.88 -5.54 2.79
CA ARG A 18 8.93 -6.53 2.47
C ARG A 18 9.25 -6.56 0.98
N ARG A 19 8.25 -6.43 0.12
CA ARG A 19 8.46 -6.36 -1.34
C ARG A 19 9.16 -5.09 -1.78
N LEU A 20 8.92 -3.94 -1.14
CA LEU A 20 9.71 -2.74 -1.39
C LEU A 20 11.20 -2.99 -1.12
N GLU A 21 11.53 -3.68 -0.03
CA GLU A 21 12.91 -4.07 0.28
C GLU A 21 13.49 -5.04 -0.76
N GLU A 22 12.80 -6.14 -1.05
CA GLU A 22 13.26 -7.18 -1.98
C GLU A 22 13.52 -6.63 -3.38
N VAL A 23 12.55 -5.86 -3.92
CA VAL A 23 12.67 -5.25 -5.24
C VAL A 23 13.74 -4.16 -5.23
N GLY A 24 13.78 -3.32 -4.19
CA GLY A 24 14.80 -2.28 -4.04
C GLY A 24 16.21 -2.86 -4.00
N LYS A 25 16.44 -3.90 -3.23
CA LYS A 25 17.74 -4.58 -3.13
C LYS A 25 18.19 -5.17 -4.47
N ARG A 26 17.28 -5.81 -5.20
CA ARG A 26 17.57 -6.36 -6.53
C ARG A 26 17.92 -5.27 -7.53
N GLU A 27 17.14 -4.19 -7.56
CA GLU A 27 17.32 -3.11 -8.51
C GLU A 27 18.54 -2.24 -8.19
N ALA A 28 18.84 -2.02 -6.92
CA ALA A 28 20.09 -1.36 -6.51
C ALA A 28 21.31 -2.12 -7.00
N LYS A 29 21.32 -3.45 -6.84
CA LYS A 29 22.38 -4.31 -7.37
C LYS A 29 22.49 -4.24 -8.90
N HIS A 30 21.35 -4.19 -9.62
CA HIS A 30 21.33 -4.10 -11.09
C HIS A 30 21.97 -2.79 -11.58
N HIS A 31 21.79 -1.69 -10.85
CA HIS A 31 22.32 -0.37 -11.17
C HIS A 31 23.62 -0.02 -10.45
N ASP A 32 24.33 -0.99 -9.88
CA ASP A 32 25.63 -0.81 -9.20
C ASP A 32 25.61 0.18 -8.02
N PHE A 33 24.52 0.13 -7.21
CA PHE A 33 24.42 0.80 -5.93
C PHE A 33 24.60 -0.16 -4.75
N ASP A 34 25.23 0.32 -3.68
CA ASP A 34 25.06 -0.27 -2.35
C ASP A 34 23.64 0.05 -1.82
N PHE A 35 23.15 -0.82 -0.93
CA PHE A 35 21.77 -0.69 -0.44
C PHE A 35 21.66 -1.08 1.02
N PHE A 36 20.96 -0.26 1.81
CA PHE A 36 20.59 -0.60 3.18
C PHE A 36 19.12 -0.26 3.45
N VAL A 37 18.57 -0.88 4.49
CA VAL A 37 17.17 -0.70 4.89
C VAL A 37 17.10 -0.39 6.37
N GLU A 38 16.22 0.55 6.72
CA GLU A 38 15.83 0.85 8.10
C GLU A 38 14.30 0.81 8.22
N SER A 39 13.81 0.38 9.39
CA SER A 39 12.38 0.29 9.68
C SER A 39 12.01 1.14 10.87
N ALA A 40 11.00 1.97 10.70
CA ALA A 40 10.50 2.86 11.73
C ALA A 40 9.55 2.19 12.74
N GLN A 41 9.03 0.99 12.43
CA GLN A 41 8.05 0.29 13.26
C GLN A 41 6.82 1.16 13.59
N PHE A 42 6.30 1.87 12.58
CA PHE A 42 5.19 2.82 12.66
C PHE A 42 5.43 4.06 13.54
N ASP A 43 6.68 4.34 13.94
CA ASP A 43 7.06 5.54 14.69
C ASP A 43 7.64 6.59 13.74
N SER A 44 6.90 7.70 13.54
CA SER A 44 7.30 8.79 12.64
C SER A 44 8.56 9.52 13.14
N SER A 45 8.67 9.75 14.44
CA SER A 45 9.83 10.41 15.04
C SER A 45 11.10 9.57 14.87
N ARG A 46 10.96 8.25 15.02
CA ARG A 46 12.05 7.29 14.74
C ARG A 46 12.45 7.33 13.28
N GLN A 47 11.50 7.37 12.34
CA GLN A 47 11.79 7.45 10.90
C GLN A 47 12.59 8.71 10.57
N VAL A 48 12.14 9.87 11.06
CA VAL A 48 12.83 11.15 10.89
C VAL A 48 14.25 11.10 11.47
N ALA A 49 14.42 10.54 12.69
CA ALA A 49 15.74 10.42 13.32
C ALA A 49 16.70 9.52 12.52
N GLN A 50 16.22 8.39 12.00
CA GLN A 50 16.97 7.47 11.14
C GLN A 50 17.44 8.19 9.87
N ILE A 51 16.54 8.89 9.17
CA ILE A 51 16.86 9.64 7.95
C ILE A 51 17.90 10.73 8.23
N ARG A 52 17.72 11.55 9.29
CA ARG A 52 18.71 12.57 9.68
C ARG A 52 20.07 11.99 10.01
N GLN A 53 20.10 10.82 10.66
CA GLN A 53 21.36 10.12 10.92
C GLN A 53 22.05 9.67 9.64
N ALA A 54 21.29 9.19 8.66
CA ALA A 54 21.83 8.82 7.34
C ALA A 54 22.37 10.05 6.59
N ILE A 55 21.64 11.17 6.58
CA ILE A 55 22.11 12.45 6.00
C ILE A 55 23.43 12.90 6.63
N LYS A 56 23.55 12.87 7.95
CA LYS A 56 24.78 13.25 8.65
C LYS A 56 25.98 12.38 8.27
N LYS A 57 25.76 11.13 7.91
CA LYS A 57 26.81 10.18 7.49
C LYS A 57 26.98 10.10 5.98
N ALA A 58 26.29 10.93 5.20
CA ALA A 58 26.19 10.80 3.75
C ALA A 58 27.56 10.76 3.05
N SER A 59 28.49 11.61 3.45
CA SER A 59 29.85 11.66 2.87
C SER A 59 30.64 10.39 3.13
N THR A 60 30.57 9.84 4.36
CA THR A 60 31.29 8.62 4.76
C THR A 60 30.70 7.36 4.14
N THR A 61 29.36 7.30 4.02
CA THR A 61 28.64 6.16 3.44
C THR A 61 28.45 6.25 1.94
N LYS A 62 28.90 7.36 1.31
CA LYS A 62 28.65 7.67 -0.09
C LYS A 62 27.14 7.60 -0.43
N LEU A 63 26.30 8.06 0.50
CA LEU A 63 24.85 8.08 0.31
C LEU A 63 24.52 8.91 -0.93
N ALA A 64 23.78 8.35 -1.86
CA ALA A 64 23.39 8.97 -3.11
C ALA A 64 21.91 9.37 -3.10
N ALA A 65 21.07 8.54 -2.47
CA ALA A 65 19.63 8.73 -2.47
C ALA A 65 18.96 8.14 -1.24
N ILE A 66 17.80 8.69 -0.93
CA ILE A 66 16.91 8.26 0.14
C ILE A 66 15.55 7.89 -0.47
N LEU A 67 15.10 6.65 -0.24
CA LEU A 67 13.76 6.17 -0.56
C LEU A 67 12.95 6.06 0.72
N VAL A 68 11.72 6.54 0.73
CA VAL A 68 10.88 6.55 1.94
C VAL A 68 9.48 6.01 1.67
N SER A 69 9.09 4.99 2.42
CA SER A 69 7.68 4.65 2.65
C SER A 69 7.25 5.30 3.96
N GLY A 70 6.61 6.48 3.88
CA GLY A 70 6.39 7.37 5.02
C GLY A 70 5.39 6.83 6.04
N VAL A 71 5.68 7.03 7.33
CA VAL A 71 4.72 6.81 8.43
C VAL A 71 3.73 7.96 8.46
N GLN A 72 4.24 9.21 8.53
CA GLN A 72 3.47 10.45 8.44
C GLN A 72 4.17 11.42 7.49
N ASP A 73 3.45 11.93 6.51
CA ASP A 73 4.07 12.72 5.42
C ASP A 73 4.53 14.11 5.89
N GLU A 74 3.81 14.72 6.83
CA GLU A 74 4.07 16.11 7.26
C GLU A 74 5.46 16.29 7.89
N GLU A 75 5.91 15.33 8.71
CA GLU A 75 7.22 15.36 9.33
C GLU A 75 8.37 15.13 8.33
N LEU A 76 8.09 14.50 7.19
CA LEU A 76 9.08 14.17 6.15
C LEU A 76 9.46 15.37 5.27
N ARG A 77 8.64 16.42 5.19
CA ARG A 77 8.94 17.61 4.39
C ARG A 77 10.28 18.24 4.77
N SER A 78 10.54 18.41 6.07
CA SER A 78 11.77 19.06 6.53
C SER A 78 13.02 18.22 6.23
N VAL A 79 12.94 16.90 6.45
CA VAL A 79 14.10 16.03 6.18
C VAL A 79 14.31 15.78 4.69
N ALA A 80 13.29 15.92 3.85
CA ALA A 80 13.45 15.91 2.39
C ALA A 80 14.22 17.14 1.90
N ASN A 81 13.95 18.33 2.47
CA ASN A 81 14.76 19.53 2.20
C ASN A 81 16.20 19.35 2.71
N GLU A 82 16.39 18.88 3.95
CA GLU A 82 17.72 18.60 4.52
C GLU A 82 18.53 17.63 3.62
N ALA A 83 17.88 16.59 3.07
CA ALA A 83 18.49 15.66 2.13
C ALA A 83 18.89 16.33 0.82
N ALA A 84 18.00 17.15 0.25
CA ALA A 84 18.26 17.88 -0.99
C ALA A 84 19.41 18.89 -0.85
N GLU A 85 19.47 19.63 0.26
CA GLU A 85 20.56 20.54 0.63
C GLU A 85 21.90 19.80 0.79
N ALA A 86 21.87 18.56 1.30
CA ALA A 86 23.02 17.68 1.38
C ALA A 86 23.42 17.04 0.03
N GLY A 87 22.72 17.36 -1.05
CA GLY A 87 23.02 16.87 -2.41
C GLY A 87 22.51 15.48 -2.71
N LEU A 88 21.54 14.96 -1.91
CA LEU A 88 20.94 13.64 -2.08
C LEU A 88 19.69 13.69 -2.96
N GLU A 89 19.46 12.62 -3.70
CA GLU A 89 18.19 12.39 -4.39
C GLU A 89 17.13 11.87 -3.38
N TRP A 90 15.85 12.13 -3.66
CA TRP A 90 14.76 11.72 -2.76
C TRP A 90 13.57 11.12 -3.52
N ALA A 91 13.14 9.94 -3.09
CA ALA A 91 11.93 9.32 -3.65
C ALA A 91 10.96 8.89 -2.54
N MET A 92 9.74 9.41 -2.57
CA MET A 92 8.62 8.86 -1.79
C MET A 92 8.07 7.62 -2.49
N LEU A 93 7.78 6.57 -1.73
CA LEU A 93 7.16 5.33 -2.23
C LEU A 93 5.65 5.28 -1.92
N ASN A 94 5.06 6.43 -1.76
CA ASN A 94 3.63 6.72 -1.62
C ASN A 94 3.38 8.16 -2.06
N GLU A 95 2.12 8.53 -2.25
CA GLU A 95 1.74 9.93 -2.49
C GLU A 95 2.12 10.81 -1.30
N ALA A 96 2.70 11.96 -1.58
CA ALA A 96 3.06 12.96 -0.59
C ALA A 96 2.89 14.38 -1.18
N ALA A 97 1.98 15.16 -0.62
CA ALA A 97 1.62 16.47 -1.15
C ALA A 97 2.80 17.47 -1.17
N PHE A 98 3.75 17.33 -0.23
CA PHE A 98 4.89 18.23 -0.09
C PHE A 98 5.97 18.06 -1.18
N ILE A 99 5.95 16.99 -1.96
CA ILE A 99 7.01 16.67 -2.94
C ILE A 99 7.14 17.76 -3.99
N GLU A 100 6.04 18.33 -4.48
CA GLU A 100 6.06 19.42 -5.47
C GLU A 100 6.77 20.67 -4.96
N ASP A 101 6.54 21.02 -3.68
CA ASP A 101 7.16 22.18 -3.05
C ASP A 101 8.67 21.99 -2.87
N VAL A 102 9.09 20.83 -2.35
CA VAL A 102 10.51 20.50 -2.17
C VAL A 102 11.21 20.44 -3.52
N ARG A 103 10.58 19.83 -4.54
CA ARG A 103 11.12 19.78 -5.89
C ARG A 103 11.32 21.17 -6.51
N ARG A 104 10.38 22.09 -6.29
CA ARG A 104 10.48 23.47 -6.79
C ARG A 104 11.65 24.23 -6.17
N GLN A 105 11.99 23.93 -4.90
CA GLN A 105 13.12 24.54 -4.21
C GLN A 105 14.46 23.95 -4.66
N HIS A 106 14.46 22.69 -5.12
CA HIS A 106 15.67 21.95 -5.53
C HIS A 106 15.50 21.36 -6.95
N PRO A 107 15.41 22.21 -8.00
CA PRO A 107 15.04 21.77 -9.35
C PRO A 107 16.07 20.83 -10.00
N ASP A 108 17.33 20.91 -9.57
CA ASP A 108 18.44 20.10 -10.09
C ASP A 108 18.54 18.71 -9.42
N ARG A 109 17.63 18.40 -8.49
CA ARG A 109 17.61 17.11 -7.78
C ARG A 109 16.45 16.22 -8.27
N ALA A 110 16.69 14.91 -8.29
CA ALA A 110 15.61 13.96 -8.50
C ALA A 110 14.80 13.80 -7.19
N ILE A 111 13.81 14.68 -7.02
CA ILE A 111 12.87 14.66 -5.89
C ILE A 111 11.49 14.34 -6.45
N PHE A 112 10.95 13.17 -6.13
CA PHE A 112 9.74 12.66 -6.77
C PHE A 112 9.01 11.66 -5.89
N ALA A 113 7.78 11.30 -6.29
CA ALA A 113 7.01 10.22 -5.71
C ALA A 113 6.77 9.12 -6.74
N VAL A 114 6.83 7.87 -6.29
CA VAL A 114 6.40 6.68 -7.03
C VAL A 114 5.28 6.03 -6.24
N ALA A 115 4.07 6.05 -6.75
CA ALA A 115 2.88 5.56 -6.07
C ALA A 115 1.93 4.87 -7.03
N SER A 116 1.08 3.98 -6.51
CA SER A 116 -0.08 3.50 -7.24
C SER A 116 -1.25 4.47 -7.08
N ASP A 117 -2.09 4.61 -8.11
CA ASP A 117 -3.33 5.37 -8.03
C ASP A 117 -4.30 4.67 -7.06
N GLN A 118 -4.44 5.23 -5.85
CA GLN A 118 -5.27 4.63 -4.81
C GLN A 118 -6.77 4.75 -5.11
N VAL A 119 -7.19 5.78 -5.83
CA VAL A 119 -8.58 5.93 -6.27
C VAL A 119 -8.89 4.86 -7.31
N GLU A 120 -7.98 4.61 -8.25
CA GLU A 120 -8.14 3.54 -9.25
C GLU A 120 -8.15 2.15 -8.60
N ILE A 121 -7.32 1.90 -7.58
CA ILE A 121 -7.38 0.66 -6.78
C ILE A 121 -8.78 0.49 -6.19
N GLY A 122 -9.37 1.55 -5.64
CA GLY A 122 -10.74 1.52 -5.13
C GLY A 122 -11.77 1.21 -6.21
N ARG A 123 -11.63 1.78 -7.41
CA ARG A 123 -12.51 1.47 -8.57
C ARG A 123 -12.37 0.01 -9.01
N ILE A 124 -11.15 -0.54 -9.01
CA ILE A 124 -10.94 -1.96 -9.30
C ILE A 124 -11.65 -2.83 -8.26
N HIS A 125 -11.58 -2.49 -6.97
CA HIS A 125 -12.38 -3.17 -5.94
C HIS A 125 -13.88 -3.11 -6.23
N ALA A 126 -14.41 -1.95 -6.67
CA ALA A 126 -15.83 -1.85 -7.06
C ALA A 126 -16.17 -2.74 -8.24
N GLN A 127 -15.31 -2.84 -9.25
CA GLN A 127 -15.49 -3.76 -10.38
C GLN A 127 -15.48 -5.23 -9.92
N GLN A 128 -14.60 -5.60 -8.98
CA GLN A 128 -14.59 -6.93 -8.35
C GLN A 128 -15.91 -7.20 -7.61
N VAL A 129 -16.44 -6.22 -6.88
CA VAL A 129 -17.74 -6.33 -6.19
C VAL A 129 -18.86 -6.57 -7.20
N GLN A 130 -18.93 -5.76 -8.24
CA GLN A 130 -19.96 -5.89 -9.29
C GLN A 130 -19.91 -7.24 -10.00
N ALA A 131 -18.71 -7.73 -10.32
CA ALA A 131 -18.53 -9.04 -10.96
C ALA A 131 -18.92 -10.22 -10.06
N LEU A 132 -18.69 -10.11 -8.73
CA LEU A 132 -18.93 -11.20 -7.78
C LEU A 132 -20.35 -11.22 -7.19
N LEU A 133 -21.02 -10.05 -7.05
CA LEU A 133 -22.36 -9.95 -6.48
C LEU A 133 -23.45 -9.69 -7.52
N GLY A 134 -23.10 -9.29 -8.73
CA GLY A 134 -24.07 -8.85 -9.73
C GLY A 134 -24.57 -7.42 -9.48
N GLY A 135 -25.88 -7.17 -9.52
CA GLY A 135 -26.42 -5.83 -9.65
C GLY A 135 -26.52 -4.97 -8.39
N ALA A 136 -26.68 -5.57 -7.19
CA ALA A 136 -26.87 -4.85 -5.93
C ALA A 136 -26.56 -5.76 -4.74
N GLY A 137 -26.41 -5.16 -3.55
CA GLY A 137 -26.21 -5.92 -2.32
C GLY A 137 -25.54 -5.09 -1.22
N ARG A 138 -25.18 -5.76 -0.15
CA ARG A 138 -24.47 -5.17 0.97
C ARG A 138 -23.00 -5.62 0.95
N VAL A 139 -22.09 -4.68 1.06
CA VAL A 139 -20.63 -4.90 1.05
C VAL A 139 -20.04 -4.38 2.35
N LEU A 140 -19.17 -5.15 2.98
CA LEU A 140 -18.40 -4.69 4.13
C LEU A 140 -16.95 -4.43 3.70
N CYS A 141 -16.52 -3.18 3.84
CA CYS A 141 -15.15 -2.77 3.57
C CYS A 141 -14.35 -2.63 4.86
N VAL A 142 -13.25 -3.37 4.95
CA VAL A 142 -12.28 -3.26 6.04
C VAL A 142 -11.14 -2.37 5.56
N THR A 143 -11.11 -1.14 6.06
CA THR A 143 -10.16 -0.11 5.61
C THR A 143 -8.86 -0.16 6.39
N GLY A 144 -7.77 0.34 5.79
CA GLY A 144 -6.58 0.74 6.52
C GLY A 144 -6.85 1.94 7.43
N TYR A 145 -5.82 2.41 8.13
CA TYR A 145 -5.91 3.58 9.00
C TYR A 145 -6.42 4.82 8.24
N LEU A 146 -7.55 5.37 8.68
CA LEU A 146 -8.23 6.48 7.99
C LEU A 146 -7.51 7.84 8.12
N GLY A 147 -6.47 7.96 8.95
CA GLY A 147 -5.54 9.09 8.92
C GLY A 147 -4.53 9.02 7.77
N ASN A 148 -4.53 7.95 6.98
CA ASN A 148 -3.62 7.76 5.85
C ASN A 148 -4.34 8.07 4.52
N VAL A 149 -3.73 8.93 3.70
CA VAL A 149 -4.29 9.39 2.42
C VAL A 149 -4.63 8.21 1.49
N ALA A 150 -3.79 7.19 1.44
CA ALA A 150 -4.03 6.02 0.59
C ALA A 150 -5.30 5.24 1.00
N ALA A 151 -5.59 5.12 2.30
CA ALA A 151 -6.82 4.47 2.78
C ALA A 151 -8.06 5.27 2.39
N LEU A 152 -8.01 6.60 2.54
CA LEU A 152 -9.12 7.49 2.17
C LEU A 152 -9.38 7.48 0.68
N GLN A 153 -8.35 7.61 -0.15
CA GLN A 153 -8.47 7.60 -1.61
C GLN A 153 -8.98 6.26 -2.13
N ARG A 154 -8.52 5.13 -1.56
CA ARG A 154 -8.99 3.79 -1.93
C ARG A 154 -10.47 3.61 -1.58
N LEU A 155 -10.89 4.06 -0.40
CA LEU A 155 -12.29 4.04 0.00
C LEU A 155 -13.15 4.94 -0.91
N GLU A 156 -12.67 6.12 -1.25
CA GLU A 156 -13.34 7.03 -2.19
C GLU A 156 -13.55 6.39 -3.56
N GLY A 157 -12.50 5.79 -4.13
CA GLY A 157 -12.59 5.06 -5.40
C GLY A 157 -13.59 3.90 -5.36
N LEU A 158 -13.62 3.15 -4.25
CA LEU A 158 -14.63 2.11 -4.03
C LEU A 158 -16.05 2.69 -4.04
N LYS A 159 -16.31 3.75 -3.29
CA LYS A 159 -17.62 4.43 -3.23
C LYS A 159 -18.06 4.93 -4.59
N GLN A 160 -17.17 5.60 -5.32
CA GLN A 160 -17.45 6.09 -6.68
C GLN A 160 -17.81 4.94 -7.63
N GLY A 161 -17.07 3.83 -7.59
CA GLY A 161 -17.29 2.70 -8.47
C GLY A 161 -18.53 1.89 -8.13
N LEU A 162 -18.98 1.86 -6.87
CA LEU A 162 -20.22 1.19 -6.47
C LEU A 162 -21.50 1.94 -6.91
N ASP A 163 -21.37 3.25 -7.20
CA ASP A 163 -22.43 4.08 -7.82
C ASP A 163 -23.79 4.00 -7.09
N GLY A 164 -23.76 3.93 -5.75
CA GLY A 164 -24.96 3.87 -4.91
C GLY A 164 -25.84 2.61 -5.02
N LYS A 165 -25.44 1.63 -5.83
CA LYS A 165 -26.17 0.36 -5.99
C LYS A 165 -25.96 -0.62 -4.85
N PHE A 166 -24.93 -0.39 -4.05
CA PHE A 166 -24.53 -1.24 -2.94
C PHE A 166 -24.55 -0.46 -1.63
N GLU A 167 -25.08 -1.10 -0.58
CA GLU A 167 -24.95 -0.60 0.79
C GLU A 167 -23.54 -0.91 1.28
N LEU A 168 -22.77 0.12 1.67
CA LEU A 168 -21.39 -0.03 2.12
C LEU A 168 -21.29 0.12 3.64
N ILE A 169 -20.80 -0.91 4.32
CA ILE A 169 -20.43 -0.90 5.73
C ILE A 169 -18.92 -0.71 5.82
N GLU A 170 -18.46 0.25 6.60
CA GLU A 170 -17.04 0.59 6.73
C GLU A 170 -16.50 0.22 8.11
N LEU A 171 -15.41 -0.54 8.17
CA LEU A 171 -14.70 -0.88 9.40
C LEU A 171 -13.22 -0.50 9.28
N ASN A 172 -12.70 0.22 10.27
CA ASN A 172 -11.28 0.56 10.32
C ASN A 172 -10.47 -0.56 11.01
N ALA A 173 -9.38 -1.01 10.39
CA ALA A 173 -8.55 -2.10 10.88
C ALA A 173 -7.04 -1.84 10.84
N ASP A 174 -6.62 -0.63 10.56
CA ASP A 174 -5.25 -0.15 10.75
C ASP A 174 -4.16 -1.01 10.06
N TRP A 175 -4.44 -1.53 8.85
CA TRP A 175 -3.55 -2.29 7.96
C TRP A 175 -3.11 -3.67 8.47
N THR A 176 -3.58 -4.17 9.62
CA THR A 176 -3.13 -5.44 10.18
C THR A 176 -4.22 -6.52 10.17
N SER A 177 -3.80 -7.78 10.01
CA SER A 177 -4.69 -8.94 10.06
C SER A 177 -5.44 -9.03 11.38
N GLU A 178 -4.77 -8.81 12.50
CA GLU A 178 -5.38 -8.90 13.83
C GLU A 178 -6.44 -7.83 14.06
N ARG A 179 -6.15 -6.57 13.66
CA ARG A 179 -7.14 -5.48 13.76
C ARG A 179 -8.35 -5.74 12.87
N ALA A 180 -8.15 -6.27 11.66
CA ALA A 180 -9.22 -6.67 10.77
C ALA A 180 -10.10 -7.75 11.40
N ARG A 181 -9.48 -8.80 12.00
CA ARG A 181 -10.19 -9.88 12.71
C ARG A 181 -11.04 -9.32 13.86
N MET A 182 -10.45 -8.46 14.68
CA MET A 182 -11.15 -7.84 15.83
C MET A 182 -12.32 -6.93 15.39
N ALA A 183 -12.11 -6.11 14.34
CA ALA A 183 -13.13 -5.21 13.82
C ALA A 183 -14.36 -5.96 13.30
N VAL A 184 -14.12 -7.04 12.51
CA VAL A 184 -15.19 -7.90 11.98
C VAL A 184 -15.90 -8.68 13.10
N ALA A 185 -15.17 -9.22 14.07
CA ALA A 185 -15.77 -9.92 15.22
C ALA A 185 -16.66 -8.99 16.05
N LYS A 186 -16.20 -7.74 16.30
CA LYS A 186 -17.00 -6.71 16.99
C LYS A 186 -18.25 -6.34 16.19
N TRP A 187 -18.12 -6.09 14.89
CA TRP A 187 -19.27 -5.80 14.04
C TRP A 187 -20.29 -6.94 14.09
N ALA A 188 -19.84 -8.18 13.93
CA ALA A 188 -20.73 -9.34 13.92
C ALA A 188 -21.48 -9.55 15.23
N SER A 189 -20.95 -9.10 16.38
CA SER A 189 -21.66 -9.20 17.66
C SER A 189 -22.93 -8.35 17.70
N GLY A 190 -23.04 -7.32 16.86
CA GLY A 190 -24.21 -6.47 16.71
C GLY A 190 -25.20 -6.90 15.62
N VAL A 191 -24.85 -7.92 14.82
CA VAL A 191 -25.73 -8.42 13.74
C VAL A 191 -26.89 -9.23 14.32
N GLY A 192 -28.11 -8.78 14.05
CA GLY A 192 -29.33 -9.39 14.60
C GLY A 192 -29.91 -10.52 13.78
N SER A 193 -29.77 -10.47 12.46
CA SER A 193 -30.40 -11.42 11.53
C SER A 193 -29.49 -11.79 10.36
N LYS A 194 -29.87 -12.84 9.62
CA LYS A 194 -29.14 -13.25 8.40
C LYS A 194 -29.30 -12.25 7.26
N GLU A 195 -30.39 -11.52 7.22
CA GLU A 195 -30.70 -10.49 6.24
C GLU A 195 -29.77 -9.27 6.36
N ASP A 196 -29.16 -9.09 7.54
CA ASP A 196 -28.21 -8.01 7.81
C ASP A 196 -26.77 -8.34 7.37
N LEU A 197 -26.54 -9.57 6.90
CA LEU A 197 -25.21 -9.99 6.50
C LEU A 197 -24.78 -9.39 5.14
N PRO A 198 -23.50 -8.98 5.00
CA PRO A 198 -22.98 -8.55 3.71
C PRO A 198 -22.83 -9.75 2.76
N GLY A 199 -23.10 -9.51 1.47
CA GLY A 199 -22.87 -10.50 0.42
C GLY A 199 -21.38 -10.75 0.16
N MET A 200 -20.52 -9.76 0.45
CA MET A 200 -19.06 -9.92 0.36
C MET A 200 -18.28 -8.92 1.23
N PHE A 201 -16.99 -9.18 1.34
CA PHE A 201 -16.03 -8.39 2.10
C PHE A 201 -14.91 -7.86 1.19
N VAL A 202 -14.59 -6.58 1.33
CA VAL A 202 -13.45 -5.93 0.69
C VAL A 202 -12.45 -5.56 1.77
N ALA A 203 -11.18 -5.90 1.62
CA ALA A 203 -10.12 -5.49 2.54
C ALA A 203 -9.06 -4.67 1.79
N HIS A 204 -8.59 -3.61 2.42
CA HIS A 204 -7.60 -2.71 1.81
C HIS A 204 -6.22 -3.33 1.61
N ASN A 205 -5.93 -4.52 2.20
CA ASN A 205 -4.78 -5.34 1.83
C ASN A 205 -5.06 -6.85 2.04
N ASP A 206 -4.17 -7.68 1.52
CA ASP A 206 -4.31 -9.15 1.58
C ASP A 206 -4.16 -9.72 2.99
N GLU A 207 -3.36 -9.09 3.84
CA GLU A 207 -3.21 -9.51 5.24
C GLU A 207 -4.48 -9.25 6.05
N MET A 208 -5.09 -8.07 5.87
CA MET A 208 -6.40 -7.78 6.48
C MET A 208 -7.48 -8.73 5.95
N ALA A 209 -7.45 -9.07 4.65
CA ALA A 209 -8.36 -10.05 4.07
C ALA A 209 -8.27 -11.42 4.74
N LEU A 210 -7.06 -11.85 5.16
CA LEU A 210 -6.91 -13.06 5.99
C LEU A 210 -7.50 -12.91 7.38
N GLY A 211 -7.35 -11.75 8.01
CA GLY A 211 -7.98 -11.45 9.30
C GLY A 211 -9.50 -11.53 9.21
N VAL A 212 -10.08 -10.95 8.15
CA VAL A 212 -11.51 -11.08 7.82
C VAL A 212 -11.88 -12.56 7.69
N ARG A 213 -11.16 -13.33 6.86
CA ARG A 213 -11.45 -14.78 6.65
C ARG A 213 -11.44 -15.56 7.97
N GLN A 214 -10.50 -15.27 8.86
CA GLN A 214 -10.44 -15.93 10.16
C GLN A 214 -11.65 -15.54 11.03
N ALA A 215 -11.99 -14.27 11.13
CA ALA A 215 -13.16 -13.82 11.89
C ALA A 215 -14.45 -14.48 11.38
N LEU A 216 -14.65 -14.57 10.06
CA LEU A 216 -15.86 -15.17 9.49
C LEU A 216 -15.99 -16.66 9.80
N ARG A 217 -14.87 -17.40 9.85
CA ARG A 217 -14.86 -18.81 10.26
C ARG A 217 -15.20 -18.96 11.75
N ASP A 218 -14.62 -18.11 12.60
CA ASP A 218 -14.88 -18.12 14.05
C ASP A 218 -16.38 -17.82 14.32
N ILE A 219 -16.96 -16.83 13.63
CA ILE A 219 -18.36 -16.44 13.74
C ILE A 219 -19.28 -17.56 13.25
N ASP A 220 -19.01 -18.14 12.09
CA ASP A 220 -19.82 -19.23 11.51
C ASP A 220 -19.88 -20.43 12.45
N SER A 221 -18.73 -20.83 13.01
CA SER A 221 -18.64 -21.93 13.97
C SER A 221 -19.41 -21.68 15.28
N GLN A 222 -19.43 -20.44 15.76
CA GLN A 222 -20.06 -20.07 17.05
C GLN A 222 -21.53 -19.74 16.94
N ARG A 223 -21.98 -19.16 15.82
CA ARG A 223 -23.32 -18.59 15.65
C ARG A 223 -24.12 -19.22 14.50
N SER A 224 -23.57 -20.19 13.78
CA SER A 224 -24.18 -20.81 12.60
C SER A 224 -24.65 -19.79 11.54
N LEU A 225 -23.87 -18.72 11.36
CA LEU A 225 -24.09 -17.73 10.31
C LEU A 225 -23.25 -18.15 9.09
N PRO A 226 -23.83 -18.22 7.87
CA PRO A 226 -23.15 -18.78 6.69
C PRO A 226 -22.12 -17.81 6.10
N LEU A 227 -21.15 -17.36 6.93
CA LEU A 227 -20.15 -16.37 6.58
C LEU A 227 -18.80 -16.97 6.15
N ALA A 228 -18.51 -18.24 6.54
CA ALA A 228 -17.23 -18.86 6.23
C ALA A 228 -16.93 -18.96 4.71
N SER A 229 -17.99 -19.04 3.88
CA SER A 229 -17.88 -19.10 2.41
C SER A 229 -18.01 -17.75 1.72
N ALA A 230 -18.29 -16.65 2.45
CA ALA A 230 -18.48 -15.34 1.86
C ALA A 230 -17.29 -14.91 1.00
N PRO A 231 -17.52 -14.29 -0.17
CA PRO A 231 -16.43 -13.78 -1.01
C PRO A 231 -15.66 -12.68 -0.27
N ILE A 232 -14.33 -12.73 -0.40
CA ILE A 232 -13.43 -11.70 0.15
C ILE A 232 -12.46 -11.30 -0.94
N THR A 233 -12.21 -10.00 -1.09
CA THR A 233 -11.15 -9.46 -1.94
C THR A 233 -10.12 -8.70 -1.11
N GLY A 234 -8.88 -8.70 -1.59
CA GLY A 234 -7.74 -8.03 -0.97
C GLY A 234 -7.03 -7.07 -1.92
N CYS A 235 -5.89 -6.56 -1.49
CA CYS A 235 -4.99 -5.72 -2.27
C CYS A 235 -3.54 -6.01 -1.84
N ASP A 236 -2.58 -5.54 -2.60
CA ASP A 236 -1.15 -5.76 -2.70
C ASP A 236 -0.82 -6.82 -3.76
N GLY A 237 -1.54 -7.92 -3.83
CA GLY A 237 -1.55 -8.86 -4.95
C GLY A 237 -0.19 -9.45 -5.30
N SER A 238 0.70 -9.71 -4.31
CA SER A 238 1.97 -10.35 -4.59
C SER A 238 1.80 -11.79 -5.07
N GLN A 239 2.71 -12.26 -5.92
CA GLN A 239 2.66 -13.64 -6.43
C GLN A 239 2.76 -14.68 -5.32
N THR A 240 3.59 -14.41 -4.32
CA THR A 240 3.91 -15.32 -3.22
C THR A 240 2.89 -15.27 -2.07
N PHE A 241 2.05 -14.23 -2.00
CA PHE A 241 1.05 -14.06 -0.96
C PHE A 241 -0.36 -13.82 -1.52
N GLY A 242 -0.73 -12.61 -1.95
CA GLY A 242 -2.09 -12.29 -2.38
C GLY A 242 -2.63 -13.17 -3.51
N GLN A 243 -1.88 -13.31 -4.62
CA GLN A 243 -2.27 -14.19 -5.72
C GLN A 243 -2.30 -15.68 -5.31
N ARG A 244 -1.41 -16.11 -4.42
CA ARG A 244 -1.45 -17.45 -3.85
C ARG A 244 -2.75 -17.68 -3.08
N LEU A 245 -3.17 -16.72 -2.24
CA LEU A 245 -4.43 -16.81 -1.50
C LEU A 245 -5.65 -16.95 -2.44
N VAL A 246 -5.62 -16.29 -3.59
CA VAL A 246 -6.65 -16.45 -4.63
C VAL A 246 -6.61 -17.85 -5.24
N ARG A 247 -5.42 -18.36 -5.63
CA ARG A 247 -5.28 -19.73 -6.16
C ARG A 247 -5.72 -20.80 -5.16
N GLU A 248 -5.46 -20.57 -3.86
CA GLU A 248 -5.91 -21.43 -2.75
C GLU A 248 -7.40 -21.25 -2.40
N ARG A 249 -8.13 -20.39 -3.12
CA ARG A 249 -9.55 -20.07 -2.88
C ARG A 249 -9.84 -19.48 -1.50
N ARG A 250 -8.85 -18.90 -0.87
CA ARG A 250 -8.99 -18.16 0.39
C ARG A 250 -9.47 -16.73 0.16
N LEU A 251 -9.13 -16.15 -0.98
CA LEU A 251 -9.69 -14.91 -1.52
C LEU A 251 -10.34 -15.20 -2.88
N LYS A 252 -11.32 -14.39 -3.27
CA LYS A 252 -11.91 -14.43 -4.62
C LYS A 252 -11.08 -13.62 -5.61
N ALA A 253 -10.54 -12.49 -5.17
CA ALA A 253 -9.66 -11.65 -5.96
C ALA A 253 -8.73 -10.82 -5.08
N THR A 254 -7.69 -10.26 -5.69
CA THR A 254 -6.84 -9.23 -5.10
C THR A 254 -6.50 -8.18 -6.14
N VAL A 255 -6.23 -6.95 -5.71
CA VAL A 255 -5.69 -5.91 -6.60
C VAL A 255 -4.17 -5.99 -6.54
N ILE A 256 -3.53 -6.17 -7.70
CA ILE A 256 -2.05 -6.15 -7.80
C ILE A 256 -1.60 -4.69 -7.75
N MET A 257 -0.76 -4.40 -6.77
CA MET A 257 -0.10 -3.11 -6.59
C MET A 257 1.41 -3.30 -6.72
N PRO A 258 2.05 -2.82 -7.81
CA PRO A 258 3.49 -2.97 -7.99
C PRO A 258 4.28 -2.20 -6.91
N PRO A 259 5.38 -2.75 -6.38
CA PRO A 259 6.26 -2.03 -5.46
C PRO A 259 7.05 -0.94 -6.18
N GLY A 260 7.00 0.30 -5.69
CA GLY A 260 7.60 1.46 -6.35
C GLY A 260 9.11 1.58 -6.24
N SER A 261 9.76 0.80 -5.35
CA SER A 261 11.19 0.93 -5.07
C SER A 261 12.09 0.67 -6.28
N GLY A 262 11.73 -0.29 -7.13
CA GLY A 262 12.50 -0.58 -8.36
C GLY A 262 12.48 0.60 -9.33
N VAL A 263 11.30 1.13 -9.63
CA VAL A 263 11.14 2.28 -10.51
C VAL A 263 11.82 3.53 -9.94
N ALA A 264 11.76 3.72 -8.62
CA ALA A 264 12.46 4.82 -7.96
C ALA A 264 13.98 4.73 -8.15
N ILE A 265 14.57 3.54 -7.98
CA ILE A 265 16.01 3.32 -8.16
C ILE A 265 16.41 3.50 -9.63
N GLU A 266 15.62 3.02 -10.57
CA GLU A 266 15.88 3.23 -12.01
C GLU A 266 15.95 4.73 -12.34
N TRP A 267 15.00 5.54 -11.86
CA TRP A 267 15.01 6.98 -12.07
C TRP A 267 16.21 7.67 -11.39
N ILE A 268 16.58 7.25 -10.18
CA ILE A 268 17.79 7.76 -9.50
C ILE A 268 19.05 7.42 -10.31
N ALA A 269 19.14 6.22 -10.86
CA ALA A 269 20.27 5.83 -11.71
C ALA A 269 20.35 6.69 -12.98
N ARG A 270 19.22 6.97 -13.65
CA ARG A 270 19.15 7.86 -14.80
C ARG A 270 19.53 9.30 -14.45
N ALA A 271 19.02 9.81 -13.31
CA ALA A 271 19.33 11.16 -12.86
C ALA A 271 20.84 11.32 -12.62
N ARG A 272 21.46 10.38 -11.93
CA ARG A 272 22.90 10.45 -11.60
C ARG A 272 23.81 10.11 -12.78
N GLY A 273 23.38 9.22 -13.66
CA GLY A 273 24.20 8.79 -14.81
C GLY A 273 24.04 9.67 -16.05
N LYS A 274 22.85 10.22 -16.27
CA LYS A 274 22.51 10.94 -17.50
C LYS A 274 21.96 12.37 -17.28
N GLY A 275 21.73 12.77 -16.03
CA GLY A 275 21.08 14.04 -15.71
C GLY A 275 19.58 14.07 -16.04
N GLU A 276 18.96 12.89 -16.22
CA GLU A 276 17.54 12.80 -16.53
C GLU A 276 16.70 12.98 -15.26
N ILE A 277 15.97 14.08 -15.17
CA ILE A 277 15.14 14.37 -14.01
C ILE A 277 13.76 13.69 -14.15
N PRO A 278 13.31 12.87 -13.17
CA PRO A 278 12.01 12.21 -13.26
C PRO A 278 10.84 13.19 -13.20
N PRO A 279 9.63 12.80 -13.67
CA PRO A 279 8.40 13.51 -13.32
C PRO A 279 8.25 13.59 -11.79
N VAL A 280 7.61 14.65 -11.30
CA VAL A 280 7.37 14.81 -9.84
C VAL A 280 6.56 13.63 -9.28
N ARG A 281 5.67 13.08 -10.09
CA ARG A 281 4.88 11.90 -9.77
C ARG A 281 5.00 10.85 -10.86
N VAL A 282 5.31 9.63 -10.46
CA VAL A 282 5.33 8.43 -11.30
C VAL A 282 4.24 7.50 -10.78
N LEU A 283 3.15 7.36 -11.54
CA LEU A 283 2.04 6.47 -11.16
C LEU A 283 2.26 5.08 -11.74
N LEU A 284 2.13 4.08 -10.89
CA LEU A 284 2.21 2.67 -11.24
C LEU A 284 0.79 2.12 -11.44
N PRO A 285 0.52 1.43 -12.57
CA PRO A 285 -0.80 0.87 -12.82
C PRO A 285 -1.12 -0.27 -11.83
N ALA A 286 -2.33 -0.27 -11.30
CA ALA A 286 -2.89 -1.39 -10.57
C ALA A 286 -3.77 -2.25 -11.49
N THR A 287 -3.90 -3.55 -11.18
CA THR A 287 -4.73 -4.47 -11.97
C THR A 287 -5.44 -5.48 -11.07
N SER A 288 -6.57 -6.05 -11.51
CA SER A 288 -7.23 -7.13 -10.80
C SER A 288 -6.56 -8.47 -11.04
N PHE A 289 -6.50 -9.32 -10.01
CA PHE A 289 -6.17 -10.74 -10.14
C PHE A 289 -7.22 -11.60 -9.41
N PRO A 290 -7.94 -12.53 -10.11
CA PRO A 290 -7.96 -12.66 -11.55
C PRO A 290 -8.45 -11.38 -12.28
N GLU A 291 -8.29 -11.34 -13.60
CA GLU A 291 -8.87 -10.25 -14.41
C GLU A 291 -10.39 -10.20 -14.22
N ILE A 292 -10.98 -9.01 -14.23
CA ILE A 292 -12.41 -8.78 -13.96
C ILE A 292 -13.33 -9.70 -14.80
N PRO A 293 -13.11 -9.89 -16.13
CA PRO A 293 -13.97 -10.77 -16.93
C PRO A 293 -13.93 -12.24 -16.50
N SER A 294 -12.92 -12.65 -15.75
CA SER A 294 -12.77 -14.03 -15.23
C SER A 294 -13.39 -14.23 -13.85
N LEU A 295 -13.92 -13.15 -13.24
CA LEU A 295 -14.61 -13.22 -11.95
C LEU A 295 -16.07 -13.56 -12.16
N HIS A 296 -16.48 -14.65 -11.55
CA HIS A 296 -17.90 -15.09 -11.53
C HIS A 296 -18.30 -15.34 -10.09
N GLY A 297 -19.53 -14.95 -9.75
CA GLY A 297 -20.15 -15.13 -8.44
C GLY A 297 -20.39 -16.59 -8.07
#